data_f1f08500810f360192ae114156563598
#
_entry.id   f1f08500810f360192ae114156563598
#
_cell.length_a   1.000
_cell.length_b   1.000
_cell.length_c   1.000
_cell.angle_alpha   90.00
_cell.angle_beta   90.00
_cell.angle_gamma   90.00
#
_symmetry.space_group_name_H-M   'P 1'
#
loop_
_entity.id
_entity.type
_entity.pdbx_description
1 polymer ?
#
loop_
_entity_poly.entity_id
_entity_poly.type
_entity_poly.pdbx_seq_one_letter_code
_entity_poly.pdbx_strand_id
1 'polypeptide(L)'
;GSDLLSYVIRAYKPQYRSSNLILFTDAIIITANVLFFKTIEIGLYSAIAIFLMGKVIDLIFEGKNFTKALLIISPHYQEIAETIGKTIDRGSTALYSKGMYTNEKRMTLLCVGSRTEAYAMQNIAKKIDNDAFIIILNAREVLGKGFK
;
A
#
# COMPACT_ATOMS: atom_id res chain seq x y z
N GLY A 1 -19.90 5.47 -20.43
CA GLY A 1 -19.13 6.32 -21.28
C GLY A 1 -17.65 5.93 -21.31
N SER A 2 -16.79 6.76 -20.76
CA SER A 2 -15.32 6.56 -20.72
C SER A 2 -14.88 5.23 -20.08
N ASP A 3 -15.64 4.76 -19.10
CA ASP A 3 -15.38 3.48 -18.41
C ASP A 3 -15.54 2.27 -19.34
N LEU A 4 -16.58 2.25 -20.17
CA LEU A 4 -16.79 1.19 -21.17
C LEU A 4 -15.67 1.17 -22.20
N LEU A 5 -15.22 2.34 -22.65
CA LEU A 5 -14.14 2.49 -23.61
C LEU A 5 -12.81 1.99 -23.03
N SER A 6 -12.54 2.32 -21.76
CA SER A 6 -11.37 1.84 -21.06
C SER A 6 -11.39 0.32 -20.86
N TYR A 7 -12.56 -0.27 -20.63
CA TYR A 7 -12.76 -1.71 -20.51
C TYR A 7 -12.48 -2.44 -21.84
N VAL A 8 -12.98 -1.91 -22.94
CA VAL A 8 -12.75 -2.47 -24.29
C VAL A 8 -11.26 -2.39 -24.65
N ILE A 9 -10.60 -1.25 -24.42
CA ILE A 9 -9.17 -1.09 -24.71
C ILE A 9 -8.32 -2.06 -23.87
N ARG A 10 -8.70 -2.28 -22.61
CA ARG A 10 -8.02 -3.23 -21.73
C ARG A 10 -8.17 -4.68 -22.18
N ALA A 11 -9.30 -5.04 -22.79
CA ALA A 11 -9.50 -6.37 -23.36
C ALA A 11 -8.51 -6.66 -24.51
N TYR A 12 -8.10 -5.62 -25.25
CA TYR A 12 -7.12 -5.73 -26.35
C TYR A 12 -5.67 -5.55 -25.88
N LYS A 13 -5.43 -4.73 -24.82
CA LYS A 13 -4.08 -4.45 -24.30
C LYS A 13 -4.07 -4.40 -22.78
N PRO A 14 -3.90 -5.53 -22.09
CA PRO A 14 -4.00 -5.64 -20.63
C PRO A 14 -2.88 -4.92 -19.85
N GLN A 15 -1.83 -4.46 -20.53
CA GLN A 15 -0.70 -3.76 -19.93
C GLN A 15 -0.98 -2.30 -19.52
N TYR A 16 -2.07 -1.70 -20.00
CA TYR A 16 -2.42 -0.34 -19.61
C TYR A 16 -3.29 -0.31 -18.34
N ARG A 17 -2.93 0.52 -17.36
CA ARG A 17 -3.72 0.76 -16.17
C ARG A 17 -5.03 1.47 -16.57
N SER A 18 -6.17 0.94 -16.10
CA SER A 18 -7.49 1.52 -16.40
C SER A 18 -7.58 3.00 -16.02
N SER A 19 -6.96 3.42 -14.90
CA SER A 19 -6.92 4.82 -14.46
C SER A 19 -6.25 5.76 -15.46
N ASN A 20 -5.17 5.33 -16.12
CA ASN A 20 -4.50 6.17 -17.12
C ASN A 20 -5.32 6.31 -18.40
N LEU A 21 -6.04 5.25 -18.80
CA LEU A 21 -6.91 5.29 -19.96
C LEU A 21 -8.12 6.21 -19.74
N ILE A 22 -8.71 6.15 -18.54
CA ILE A 22 -9.82 7.04 -18.14
C ILE A 22 -9.34 8.50 -18.15
N LEU A 23 -8.22 8.80 -17.49
CA LEU A 23 -7.66 10.15 -17.47
C LEU A 23 -7.37 10.70 -18.87
N PHE A 24 -6.82 9.86 -19.76
CA PHE A 24 -6.54 10.25 -21.13
C PHE A 24 -7.82 10.56 -21.93
N THR A 25 -8.83 9.70 -21.79
CA THR A 25 -10.13 9.89 -22.46
C THR A 25 -10.84 11.15 -21.94
N ASP A 26 -10.81 11.35 -20.63
CA ASP A 26 -11.43 12.53 -20.01
C ASP A 26 -10.69 13.83 -20.38
N ALA A 27 -9.36 13.80 -20.51
CA ALA A 27 -8.59 14.94 -20.99
C ALA A 27 -8.96 15.33 -22.44
N ILE A 28 -9.18 14.35 -23.32
CA ILE A 28 -9.65 14.58 -24.69
C ILE A 28 -11.04 15.22 -24.68
N ILE A 29 -11.95 14.69 -23.86
CA ILE A 29 -13.34 15.20 -23.75
C ILE A 29 -13.34 16.65 -23.24
N ILE A 30 -12.55 16.96 -22.20
CA ILE A 30 -12.43 18.32 -21.66
C ILE A 30 -11.91 19.27 -22.73
N THR A 31 -10.84 18.86 -23.43
CA THR A 31 -10.24 19.69 -24.48
C THR A 31 -11.25 19.97 -25.60
N ALA A 32 -11.99 18.97 -26.04
CA ALA A 32 -13.03 19.11 -27.04
C ALA A 32 -14.15 20.06 -26.56
N ASN A 33 -14.58 19.93 -25.29
CA ASN A 33 -15.59 20.83 -24.72
C ASN A 33 -15.12 22.28 -24.67
N VAL A 34 -13.89 22.54 -24.22
CA VAL A 34 -13.34 23.90 -24.18
C VAL A 34 -13.28 24.52 -25.57
N LEU A 35 -12.87 23.76 -26.57
CA LEU A 35 -12.82 24.22 -27.96
C LEU A 35 -14.18 24.50 -28.54
N PHE A 36 -15.18 23.67 -28.23
CA PHE A 36 -16.53 23.80 -28.78
C PHE A 36 -17.34 24.94 -28.12
N PHE A 37 -17.28 25.02 -26.81
CA PHE A 37 -18.05 26.03 -26.05
C PHE A 37 -17.29 27.36 -25.84
N LYS A 38 -16.02 27.42 -26.17
CA LYS A 38 -15.16 28.61 -26.03
C LYS A 38 -15.14 29.21 -24.60
N THR A 39 -15.47 28.42 -23.59
CA THR A 39 -15.54 28.82 -22.19
C THR A 39 -14.45 28.06 -21.40
N ILE A 40 -13.39 28.79 -21.04
CA ILE A 40 -12.26 28.24 -20.28
C ILE A 40 -12.71 27.82 -18.86
N GLU A 41 -13.70 28.51 -18.30
CA GLU A 41 -14.23 28.25 -16.95
C GLU A 41 -14.78 26.82 -16.80
N ILE A 42 -15.53 26.34 -17.80
CA ILE A 42 -16.09 24.97 -17.80
C ILE A 42 -14.96 23.93 -17.82
N GLY A 43 -13.91 24.18 -18.60
CA GLY A 43 -12.75 23.30 -18.65
C GLY A 43 -12.03 23.22 -17.31
N LEU A 44 -11.88 24.35 -16.63
CA LEU A 44 -11.21 24.44 -15.34
C LEU A 44 -11.98 23.70 -14.23
N TYR A 45 -13.29 23.93 -14.16
CA TYR A 45 -14.15 23.21 -13.21
C TYR A 45 -14.17 21.70 -13.47
N SER A 46 -14.23 21.29 -14.75
CA SER A 46 -14.19 19.89 -15.12
C SER A 46 -12.86 19.24 -14.72
N ALA A 47 -11.72 19.91 -14.92
CA ALA A 47 -10.41 19.40 -14.54
C ALA A 47 -10.29 19.21 -13.02
N ILE A 48 -10.77 20.18 -12.23
CA ILE A 48 -10.80 20.08 -10.77
C ILE A 48 -11.71 18.92 -10.33
N ALA A 49 -12.89 18.80 -10.92
CA ALA A 49 -13.83 17.73 -10.58
C ALA A 49 -13.25 16.34 -10.86
N ILE A 50 -12.61 16.13 -12.01
CA ILE A 50 -11.98 14.86 -12.36
C ILE A 50 -10.79 14.55 -11.44
N PHE A 51 -9.99 15.56 -11.11
CA PHE A 51 -8.88 15.37 -10.15
C PHE A 51 -9.38 14.93 -8.78
N LEU A 52 -10.42 15.60 -8.24
CA LEU A 52 -11.02 15.25 -6.96
C LEU A 52 -11.66 13.86 -7.00
N MET A 53 -12.41 13.56 -8.08
CA MET A 53 -13.03 12.25 -8.28
C MET A 53 -11.99 11.15 -8.31
N GLY A 54 -10.88 11.33 -9.03
CA GLY A 54 -9.78 10.39 -9.07
C GLY A 54 -9.20 10.12 -7.67
N LYS A 55 -9.01 11.17 -6.86
CA LYS A 55 -8.54 11.04 -5.47
C LYS A 55 -9.52 10.30 -4.56
N VAL A 56 -10.82 10.56 -4.72
CA VAL A 56 -11.87 9.86 -3.96
C VAL A 56 -11.94 8.39 -4.37
N ILE A 57 -11.85 8.10 -5.66
CA ILE A 57 -11.82 6.73 -6.19
C ILE A 57 -10.60 5.99 -5.68
N ASP A 58 -9.41 6.58 -5.76
CA ASP A 58 -8.20 5.98 -5.21
C ASP A 58 -8.35 5.68 -3.71
N LEU A 59 -8.93 6.61 -2.94
CA LEU A 59 -9.17 6.43 -1.50
C LEU A 59 -10.13 5.25 -1.22
N ILE A 60 -11.15 5.08 -2.05
CA ILE A 60 -12.13 4.00 -1.92
C ILE A 60 -11.54 2.66 -2.38
N PHE A 61 -10.83 2.63 -3.51
CA PHE A 61 -10.29 1.40 -4.09
C PHE A 61 -8.96 0.97 -3.48
N GLU A 62 -8.09 1.89 -3.04
CA GLU A 62 -6.92 1.52 -2.24
C GLU A 62 -7.31 0.96 -0.88
N GLY A 63 -8.59 1.17 -0.48
CA GLY A 63 -9.24 0.52 0.64
C GLY A 63 -8.53 0.75 1.97
N LYS A 64 -9.22 0.43 3.06
CA LYS A 64 -8.68 0.41 4.44
C LYS A 64 -7.57 -0.64 4.68
N ASN A 65 -7.15 -1.37 3.65
CA ASN A 65 -6.21 -2.47 3.77
C ASN A 65 -4.76 -2.00 3.64
N PHE A 66 -4.36 -1.03 4.47
CA PHE A 66 -2.94 -0.73 4.66
C PHE A 66 -2.31 -1.77 5.59
N THR A 67 -2.34 -3.03 5.14
CA THR A 67 -1.61 -4.09 5.83
C THR A 67 -0.12 -3.86 5.60
N LYS A 68 0.64 -3.94 6.70
CA LYS A 68 2.09 -3.81 6.69
C LYS A 68 2.69 -5.15 7.09
N ALA A 69 3.77 -5.50 6.43
CA ALA A 69 4.66 -6.57 6.84
C ALA A 69 5.93 -5.95 7.41
N LEU A 70 6.33 -6.38 8.60
CA LEU A 70 7.57 -5.95 9.24
C LEU A 70 8.56 -7.09 9.23
N LEU A 71 9.80 -6.80 8.83
CA LEU A 71 10.94 -7.66 9.06
C LEU A 71 11.79 -7.02 10.15
N ILE A 72 11.92 -7.71 11.29
CA ILE A 72 12.65 -7.22 12.45
C ILE A 72 13.88 -8.12 12.65
N ILE A 73 15.05 -7.54 12.61
CA ILE A 73 16.33 -8.21 12.82
C ILE A 73 16.92 -7.68 14.12
N SER A 74 17.01 -8.55 15.12
CA SER A 74 17.53 -8.24 16.46
C SER A 74 18.01 -9.51 17.13
N PRO A 75 19.06 -9.47 17.97
CA PRO A 75 19.42 -10.58 18.83
C PRO A 75 18.33 -10.89 19.87
N HIS A 76 17.51 -9.90 20.24
CA HIS A 76 16.41 -10.03 21.20
C HIS A 76 15.07 -10.43 20.55
N TYR A 77 15.11 -11.14 19.42
CA TYR A 77 13.93 -11.49 18.62
C TYR A 77 12.86 -12.25 19.41
N GLN A 78 13.25 -13.11 20.37
CA GLN A 78 12.30 -13.89 21.17
C GLN A 78 11.45 -12.99 22.09
N GLU A 79 12.11 -12.09 22.82
CA GLU A 79 11.45 -11.13 23.72
C GLU A 79 10.53 -10.18 22.94
N ILE A 80 10.98 -9.74 21.77
CA ILE A 80 10.18 -8.91 20.86
C ILE A 80 8.93 -9.67 20.41
N ALA A 81 9.08 -10.92 19.97
CA ALA A 81 7.97 -11.74 19.50
C ALA A 81 6.94 -12.00 20.60
N GLU A 82 7.39 -12.35 21.82
CA GLU A 82 6.51 -12.56 22.96
C GLU A 82 5.76 -11.29 23.35
N THR A 83 6.45 -10.16 23.37
CA THR A 83 5.82 -8.87 23.73
C THR A 83 4.80 -8.45 22.70
N ILE A 84 5.08 -8.63 21.41
CA ILE A 84 4.12 -8.38 20.33
C ILE A 84 2.90 -9.28 20.50
N GLY A 85 3.07 -10.57 20.73
CA GLY A 85 1.98 -11.51 20.93
C GLY A 85 1.09 -11.14 22.12
N LYS A 86 1.67 -10.77 23.25
CA LYS A 86 0.96 -10.40 24.48
C LYS A 86 0.23 -9.04 24.38
N THR A 87 0.82 -8.08 23.65
CA THR A 87 0.32 -6.69 23.66
C THR A 87 -0.63 -6.41 22.50
N ILE A 88 -0.39 -7.00 21.34
CA ILE A 88 -1.08 -6.66 20.09
C ILE A 88 -1.97 -7.84 19.63
N ASP A 89 -1.81 -9.01 20.24
CA ASP A 89 -2.47 -10.26 19.82
C ASP A 89 -2.21 -10.62 18.35
N ARG A 90 -0.95 -10.47 17.93
CA ARG A 90 -0.48 -10.81 16.58
C ARG A 90 0.67 -11.79 16.63
N GLY A 91 0.58 -12.79 15.75
CA GLY A 91 1.64 -13.77 15.58
C GLY A 91 2.87 -13.19 14.89
N SER A 92 4.03 -13.73 15.27
CA SER A 92 5.31 -13.47 14.62
C SER A 92 5.90 -14.77 14.10
N THR A 93 6.49 -14.75 12.92
CA THR A 93 7.18 -15.90 12.32
C THR A 93 8.67 -15.65 12.28
N ALA A 94 9.47 -16.53 12.90
CA ALA A 94 10.90 -16.43 12.84
C ALA A 94 11.45 -17.11 11.56
N LEU A 95 12.18 -16.35 10.78
CA LEU A 95 12.85 -16.80 9.55
C LEU A 95 14.36 -16.94 9.81
N TYR A 96 14.94 -18.06 9.38
CA TYR A 96 16.38 -18.22 9.38
C TYR A 96 17.02 -17.30 8.34
N SER A 97 17.92 -16.47 8.75
CA SER A 97 18.65 -15.54 7.90
C SER A 97 20.15 -15.58 8.17
N LYS A 98 20.94 -15.09 7.23
CA LYS A 98 22.39 -15.00 7.35
C LYS A 98 22.85 -13.62 6.92
N GLY A 99 23.61 -12.95 7.77
CA GLY A 99 24.28 -11.72 7.40
C GLY A 99 25.40 -12.01 6.40
N MET A 100 25.26 -11.50 5.18
CA MET A 100 26.22 -11.80 4.13
C MET A 100 27.60 -11.12 4.36
N TYR A 101 27.60 -9.99 5.05
CA TYR A 101 28.85 -9.29 5.40
C TYR A 101 29.50 -9.90 6.64
N THR A 102 28.73 -10.15 7.70
CA THR A 102 29.24 -10.70 8.97
C THR A 102 29.38 -12.21 8.96
N ASN A 103 28.78 -12.89 7.97
CA ASN A 103 28.70 -14.35 7.85
C ASN A 103 27.98 -15.04 9.03
N GLU A 104 27.30 -14.27 9.89
CA GLU A 104 26.60 -14.75 11.07
C GLU A 104 25.18 -15.22 10.75
N LYS A 105 24.79 -16.34 11.37
CA LYS A 105 23.40 -16.81 11.35
C LYS A 105 22.59 -15.99 12.35
N ARG A 106 21.43 -15.53 11.93
CA ARG A 106 20.50 -14.76 12.77
C ARG A 106 19.06 -15.11 12.46
N MET A 107 18.17 -14.72 13.35
CA MET A 107 16.72 -14.85 13.13
C MET A 107 16.15 -13.50 12.73
N THR A 108 15.26 -13.52 11.75
CA THR A 108 14.49 -12.35 11.34
C THR A 108 13.03 -12.63 11.64
N LEU A 109 12.37 -11.77 12.41
CA LEU A 109 10.93 -11.87 12.64
C LEU A 109 10.16 -11.26 11.48
N LEU A 110 9.21 -12.00 10.96
CA LEU A 110 8.17 -11.52 10.05
C LEU A 110 6.89 -11.33 10.86
N CYS A 111 6.41 -10.10 10.94
CA CYS A 111 5.16 -9.73 11.58
C CYS A 111 4.27 -9.06 10.55
N VAL A 112 2.95 -9.31 10.62
CA VAL A 112 1.97 -8.70 9.71
C VAL A 112 0.84 -8.10 10.53
N GLY A 113 0.44 -6.88 10.19
CA GLY A 113 -0.62 -6.17 10.88
C GLY A 113 -1.13 -4.96 10.10
N SER A 114 -2.16 -4.31 10.63
CA SER A 114 -2.62 -3.02 10.15
C SER A 114 -1.54 -1.93 10.32
N ARG A 115 -1.73 -0.77 9.72
CA ARG A 115 -0.80 0.34 9.85
C ARG A 115 -0.55 0.75 11.31
N THR A 116 -1.60 0.79 12.12
CA THR A 116 -1.52 1.12 13.55
C THR A 116 -0.78 0.05 14.36
N GLU A 117 -1.07 -1.22 14.09
CA GLU A 117 -0.37 -2.36 14.72
C GLU A 117 1.10 -2.39 14.32
N ALA A 118 1.43 -2.11 13.08
CA ALA A 118 2.81 -2.02 12.60
C ALA A 118 3.61 -0.96 13.37
N TYR A 119 3.03 0.21 13.62
CA TYR A 119 3.63 1.24 14.46
C TYR A 119 3.85 0.77 15.91
N ALA A 120 2.87 0.06 16.48
CA ALA A 120 3.00 -0.49 17.82
C ALA A 120 4.10 -1.55 17.89
N MET A 121 4.17 -2.47 16.90
CA MET A 121 5.24 -3.48 16.78
C MET A 121 6.62 -2.84 16.66
N GLN A 122 6.75 -1.79 15.84
CA GLN A 122 7.98 -1.02 15.70
C GLN A 122 8.44 -0.42 17.04
N ASN A 123 7.49 0.20 17.77
CA ASN A 123 7.79 0.81 19.05
C ASN A 123 8.20 -0.23 20.11
N ILE A 124 7.56 -1.41 20.13
CA ILE A 124 7.94 -2.52 21.00
C ILE A 124 9.38 -2.96 20.69
N ALA A 125 9.67 -3.22 19.41
CA ALA A 125 11.00 -3.66 19.00
C ALA A 125 12.07 -2.63 19.38
N LYS A 126 11.82 -1.34 19.15
CA LYS A 126 12.76 -0.27 19.48
C LYS A 126 12.91 -0.01 20.99
N LYS A 127 11.92 -0.34 21.80
CA LYS A 127 12.03 -0.27 23.26
C LYS A 127 12.89 -1.39 23.84
N ILE A 128 12.81 -2.59 23.25
CA ILE A 128 13.58 -3.76 23.70
C ILE A 128 15.01 -3.68 23.16
N ASP A 129 15.14 -3.30 21.89
CA ASP A 129 16.44 -3.16 21.22
C ASP A 129 16.43 -1.90 20.35
N ASN A 130 17.13 -0.87 20.84
CA ASN A 130 17.23 0.40 20.11
C ASN A 130 17.98 0.26 18.78
N ASP A 131 18.86 -0.73 18.67
CA ASP A 131 19.65 -1.00 17.47
C ASP A 131 18.97 -2.01 16.53
N ALA A 132 17.75 -2.50 16.88
CA ALA A 132 16.99 -3.39 16.01
C ALA A 132 16.84 -2.80 14.61
N PHE A 133 17.16 -3.61 13.58
CA PHE A 133 16.94 -3.22 12.18
C PHE A 133 15.54 -3.64 11.73
N ILE A 134 14.74 -2.67 11.33
CA ILE A 134 13.32 -2.87 11.02
C ILE A 134 13.03 -2.39 9.60
N ILE A 135 12.49 -3.31 8.78
CA ILE A 135 12.01 -3.00 7.43
C ILE A 135 10.49 -3.07 7.45
N ILE A 136 9.83 -2.02 6.97
CA ILE A 136 8.38 -1.96 6.84
C ILE A 136 8.00 -1.98 5.37
N LEU A 137 7.22 -2.99 4.98
CA LEU A 137 6.77 -3.22 3.61
C LEU A 137 5.25 -3.04 3.52
N ASN A 138 4.77 -2.60 2.37
CA ASN A 138 3.34 -2.60 2.08
C ASN A 138 2.93 -4.01 1.64
N ALA A 139 2.05 -4.66 2.37
CA ALA A 139 1.43 -5.90 1.96
C ALA A 139 0.10 -5.58 1.25
N ARG A 140 -0.02 -5.94 -0.03
CA ARG A 140 -1.24 -5.68 -0.81
C ARG A 140 -2.39 -6.56 -0.39
N GLU A 141 -2.10 -7.82 -0.11
CA GLU A 141 -3.10 -8.82 0.21
C GLU A 141 -2.53 -9.80 1.23
N VAL A 142 -3.27 -10.03 2.29
CA VAL A 142 -2.93 -11.02 3.32
C VAL A 142 -4.18 -11.82 3.60
N LEU A 143 -4.13 -13.11 3.29
CA LEU A 143 -5.21 -14.05 3.50
C LEU A 143 -4.85 -15.00 4.65
N GLY A 144 -5.77 -15.20 5.58
CA GLY A 144 -5.57 -16.12 6.68
C GLY A 144 -6.41 -15.79 7.92
N LYS A 145 -6.33 -16.65 8.94
CA LYS A 145 -7.01 -16.39 10.21
C LYS A 145 -6.48 -15.12 10.85
N GLY A 146 -7.37 -14.18 11.17
CA GLY A 146 -7.02 -12.87 11.74
C GLY A 146 -6.90 -11.73 10.73
N PHE A 147 -6.98 -12.02 9.44
CA PHE A 147 -7.08 -11.05 8.35
C PHE A 147 -8.35 -11.34 7.55
N LYS A 148 -9.27 -10.40 7.51
CA LYS A 148 -10.48 -10.43 6.67
C LYS A 148 -10.40 -9.34 5.63
#